data_c94efa0a4cb48aea70a2aa2bb2d7f04f
#
_entry.id   c94efa0a4cb48aea70a2aa2bb2d7f04f
#
_cell.length_a   1.000
_cell.length_b   1.000
_cell.length_c   1.000
_cell.angle_alpha   90.00
_cell.angle_beta   90.00
_cell.angle_gamma   90.00
#
_symmetry.space_group_name_H-M   'P 1'
#
loop_
_entity.id
_entity.type
_entity.pdbx_description
1 polymer ?
#
loop_
_entity_poly.entity_id
_entity_poly.type
_entity_poly.pdbx_seq_one_letter_code
_entity_poly.pdbx_strand_id
1 'polypeptide(L)'
;NDSRAWIPRDILARYDNYSKEQKEAVVQTLVSNKGFAKVLFQVLKGEKIRGQIGELNIPKSDISAAAARQMVQLLGPGFKDFWGEDSESLSDKDLEIQRYKDMLTEHVIAQGDLQNGKQVYQRSCAACHTLYGYGGIIGPELTGSNRADLDYILLNIINPNEDIGEGYQIVNINTQSGRMYSGNIKSEDEQRVVINMFGQEFIIPKSDIISRNQVETSMMPEGLLDNLTKDEVRDLIAYLRTEKPID
;
A
#
# COMPACT_ATOMS: atom_id res chain seq x y z
N ASN A 1 -13.68 -26.80 -9.52
CA ASN A 1 -14.93 -26.00 -9.64
C ASN A 1 -14.95 -25.00 -8.50
N ASP A 2 -14.42 -23.82 -8.75
CA ASP A 2 -14.49 -22.74 -7.75
C ASP A 2 -15.92 -22.18 -7.77
N SER A 3 -16.66 -22.45 -6.69
CA SER A 3 -18.05 -22.00 -6.51
C SER A 3 -18.19 -20.48 -6.49
N ARG A 4 -17.10 -19.71 -6.50
CA ARG A 4 -17.05 -18.25 -6.49
C ARG A 4 -16.78 -17.60 -7.85
N ALA A 5 -16.69 -18.37 -8.93
CA ALA A 5 -16.41 -17.85 -10.28
C ALA A 5 -17.51 -16.89 -10.83
N TRP A 6 -18.68 -16.78 -10.20
CA TRP A 6 -19.73 -15.85 -10.56
C TRP A 6 -19.48 -14.42 -10.02
N ILE A 7 -18.77 -14.29 -8.88
CA ILE A 7 -18.53 -12.98 -8.21
C ILE A 7 -17.91 -11.94 -9.13
N PRO A 8 -16.77 -12.20 -9.82
CA PRO A 8 -16.18 -11.20 -10.70
C PRO A 8 -17.09 -10.79 -11.87
N ARG A 9 -17.94 -11.70 -12.31
CA ARG A 9 -18.88 -11.42 -13.42
C ARG A 9 -19.99 -10.45 -13.01
N ASP A 10 -20.57 -10.66 -11.83
CA ASP A 10 -21.62 -9.81 -11.29
C ASP A 10 -21.11 -8.40 -10.99
N ILE A 11 -19.91 -8.31 -10.45
CA ILE A 11 -19.25 -7.03 -10.17
C ILE A 11 -18.97 -6.30 -11.49
N LEU A 12 -18.40 -6.98 -12.47
CA LEU A 12 -18.08 -6.40 -13.78
C LEU A 12 -19.32 -6.01 -14.59
N ALA A 13 -20.42 -6.74 -14.47
CA ALA A 13 -21.67 -6.41 -15.17
C ALA A 13 -22.25 -5.04 -14.82
N ARG A 14 -21.83 -4.44 -13.72
CA ARG A 14 -22.26 -3.12 -13.22
C ARG A 14 -21.17 -2.05 -13.31
N TYR A 15 -20.02 -2.38 -13.92
CA TYR A 15 -18.82 -1.56 -13.89
C TYR A 15 -19.03 -0.11 -14.35
N ASP A 16 -19.81 0.10 -15.41
CA ASP A 16 -20.09 1.43 -15.96
C ASP A 16 -20.90 2.33 -15.01
N ASN A 17 -21.60 1.73 -14.04
CA ASN A 17 -22.42 2.45 -13.07
C ASN A 17 -21.65 2.85 -11.79
N TYR A 18 -20.39 2.45 -11.65
CA TYR A 18 -19.58 2.72 -10.47
C TYR A 18 -18.94 4.10 -10.54
N SER A 19 -18.81 4.77 -9.38
CA SER A 19 -17.95 5.94 -9.23
C SER A 19 -16.48 5.57 -9.45
N LYS A 20 -15.60 6.57 -9.60
CA LYS A 20 -14.16 6.34 -9.78
C LYS A 20 -13.60 5.50 -8.62
N GLU A 21 -13.92 5.86 -7.37
CA GLU A 21 -13.44 5.16 -6.16
C GLU A 21 -13.97 3.71 -6.10
N GLN A 22 -15.23 3.51 -6.52
CA GLN A 22 -15.81 2.17 -6.60
C GLN A 22 -15.14 1.30 -7.68
N LYS A 23 -14.80 1.89 -8.83
CA LYS A 23 -14.05 1.22 -9.89
C LYS A 23 -12.67 0.78 -9.42
N GLU A 24 -11.95 1.64 -8.71
CA GLU A 24 -10.66 1.31 -8.09
C GLU A 24 -10.79 0.14 -7.12
N ALA A 25 -11.75 0.17 -6.19
CA ALA A 25 -12.02 -0.92 -5.26
C ALA A 25 -12.38 -2.24 -5.96
N VAL A 26 -13.15 -2.16 -7.05
CA VAL A 26 -13.48 -3.32 -7.90
C VAL A 26 -12.23 -3.91 -8.53
N VAL A 27 -11.37 -3.09 -9.12
CA VAL A 27 -10.12 -3.55 -9.72
C VAL A 27 -9.23 -4.22 -8.67
N GLN A 28 -9.05 -3.60 -7.50
CA GLN A 28 -8.28 -4.19 -6.38
C GLN A 28 -8.84 -5.55 -5.95
N THR A 29 -10.17 -5.65 -5.85
CA THR A 29 -10.82 -6.93 -5.54
C THR A 29 -10.55 -8.00 -6.61
N LEU A 30 -10.56 -7.61 -7.89
CA LEU A 30 -10.35 -8.55 -9.00
C LEU A 30 -8.89 -9.01 -9.10
N VAL A 31 -7.93 -8.17 -8.75
CA VAL A 31 -6.50 -8.54 -8.78
C VAL A 31 -6.03 -9.25 -7.52
N SER A 32 -6.84 -9.33 -6.48
CA SER A 32 -6.49 -10.06 -5.24
C SER A 32 -6.46 -11.58 -5.39
N ASN A 33 -7.05 -12.13 -6.45
CA ASN A 33 -7.17 -13.58 -6.68
C ASN A 33 -6.90 -13.93 -8.13
N LYS A 34 -6.08 -14.98 -8.36
CA LYS A 34 -5.69 -15.45 -9.71
C LYS A 34 -6.89 -15.79 -10.60
N GLY A 35 -7.95 -16.38 -10.02
CA GLY A 35 -9.17 -16.71 -10.77
C GLY A 35 -9.92 -15.46 -11.22
N PHE A 36 -10.01 -14.45 -10.36
CA PHE A 36 -10.67 -13.19 -10.66
C PHE A 36 -9.85 -12.35 -11.64
N ALA A 37 -8.53 -12.30 -11.47
CA ALA A 37 -7.61 -11.62 -12.39
C ALA A 37 -7.70 -12.20 -13.82
N LYS A 38 -7.91 -13.52 -13.98
CA LYS A 38 -8.16 -14.11 -15.29
C LYS A 38 -9.43 -13.60 -15.95
N VAL A 39 -10.50 -13.40 -15.18
CA VAL A 39 -11.76 -12.84 -15.69
C VAL A 39 -11.57 -11.39 -16.11
N LEU A 40 -10.90 -10.57 -15.29
CA LEU A 40 -10.55 -9.20 -15.64
C LEU A 40 -9.70 -9.15 -16.91
N PHE A 41 -8.71 -10.03 -17.04
CA PHE A 41 -7.86 -10.10 -18.23
C PHE A 41 -8.65 -10.44 -19.50
N GLN A 42 -9.61 -11.36 -19.43
CA GLN A 42 -10.50 -11.66 -20.55
C GLN A 42 -11.28 -10.42 -21.01
N VAL A 43 -11.81 -9.66 -20.06
CA VAL A 43 -12.55 -8.40 -20.36
C VAL A 43 -11.63 -7.36 -21.00
N LEU A 44 -10.42 -7.17 -20.46
CA LEU A 44 -9.45 -6.24 -21.02
C LEU A 44 -9.04 -6.58 -22.45
N LYS A 45 -9.07 -7.86 -22.83
CA LYS A 45 -8.86 -8.33 -24.21
C LYS A 45 -10.08 -8.18 -25.11
N GLY A 46 -11.22 -7.72 -24.58
CA GLY A 46 -12.49 -7.68 -25.31
C GLY A 46 -13.12 -9.07 -25.52
N GLU A 47 -12.69 -10.09 -24.76
CA GLU A 47 -13.26 -11.41 -24.83
C GLU A 47 -14.60 -11.45 -24.07
N LYS A 48 -15.60 -12.12 -24.68
CA LYS A 48 -16.89 -12.30 -24.01
C LYS A 48 -16.78 -13.28 -22.85
N ILE A 49 -17.25 -12.87 -21.69
CA ILE A 49 -17.38 -13.75 -20.54
C ILE A 49 -18.66 -14.57 -20.69
N ARG A 50 -18.58 -15.86 -20.41
CA ARG A 50 -19.73 -16.78 -20.50
C ARG A 50 -20.88 -16.27 -19.62
N GLY A 51 -22.04 -16.01 -20.23
CA GLY A 51 -23.24 -15.46 -19.57
C GLY A 51 -23.32 -13.94 -19.51
N GLN A 52 -22.40 -13.22 -20.17
CA GLN A 52 -22.43 -11.78 -20.28
C GLN A 52 -23.56 -11.30 -21.20
N ILE A 53 -24.30 -10.30 -20.73
CA ILE A 53 -25.30 -9.55 -21.51
C ILE A 53 -24.71 -8.18 -21.81
N GLY A 54 -24.39 -7.90 -23.08
CA GLY A 54 -23.81 -6.62 -23.51
C GLY A 54 -22.30 -6.64 -23.72
N GLU A 55 -21.76 -5.55 -24.28
CA GLU A 55 -20.32 -5.32 -24.39
C GLU A 55 -19.81 -4.73 -23.07
N LEU A 56 -18.78 -5.34 -22.53
CA LEU A 56 -18.09 -4.86 -21.33
C LEU A 56 -16.72 -4.34 -21.74
N ASN A 57 -16.50 -3.05 -21.56
CA ASN A 57 -15.22 -2.41 -21.86
C ASN A 57 -14.68 -1.74 -20.62
N ILE A 58 -13.54 -2.23 -20.13
CA ILE A 58 -12.80 -1.58 -19.04
C ILE A 58 -11.60 -0.87 -19.67
N PRO A 59 -11.56 0.48 -19.58
CA PRO A 59 -10.41 1.22 -20.09
C PRO A 59 -9.13 0.83 -19.35
N LYS A 60 -8.00 0.75 -20.05
CA LYS A 60 -6.70 0.55 -19.40
C LYS A 60 -6.39 1.62 -18.33
N SER A 61 -6.89 2.84 -18.53
CA SER A 61 -6.76 3.94 -17.56
C SER A 61 -7.42 3.69 -16.21
N ASP A 62 -8.36 2.74 -16.11
CA ASP A 62 -9.00 2.36 -14.86
C ASP A 62 -8.18 1.31 -14.09
N ILE A 63 -7.11 0.78 -14.69
CA ILE A 63 -6.20 -0.19 -14.07
C ILE A 63 -4.96 0.58 -13.59
N SER A 64 -4.80 0.71 -12.29
CA SER A 64 -3.61 1.34 -11.72
C SER A 64 -2.35 0.54 -12.06
N ALA A 65 -1.18 1.19 -12.00
CA ALA A 65 0.11 0.54 -12.20
C ALA A 65 0.31 -0.62 -11.19
N ALA A 66 -0.11 -0.44 -9.94
CA ALA A 66 -0.07 -1.48 -8.91
C ALA A 66 -0.93 -2.70 -9.29
N ALA A 67 -2.17 -2.47 -9.75
CA ALA A 67 -3.05 -3.54 -10.20
C ALA A 67 -2.49 -4.27 -11.42
N ALA A 68 -1.89 -3.55 -12.38
CA ALA A 68 -1.25 -4.15 -13.55
C ALA A 68 -0.05 -5.01 -13.15
N ARG A 69 0.81 -4.56 -12.24
CA ARG A 69 1.91 -5.36 -11.68
C ARG A 69 1.41 -6.64 -11.02
N GLN A 70 0.38 -6.54 -10.18
CA GLN A 70 -0.21 -7.70 -9.53
C GLN A 70 -0.80 -8.69 -10.55
N MET A 71 -1.40 -8.20 -11.63
CA MET A 71 -1.85 -9.05 -12.73
C MET A 71 -0.69 -9.76 -13.43
N VAL A 72 0.46 -9.09 -13.64
CA VAL A 72 1.68 -9.74 -14.17
C VAL A 72 2.14 -10.87 -13.25
N GLN A 73 2.19 -10.65 -11.95
CA GLN A 73 2.57 -11.68 -10.97
C GLN A 73 1.61 -12.87 -10.99
N LEU A 74 0.30 -12.61 -11.03
CA LEU A 74 -0.72 -13.66 -11.00
C LEU A 74 -0.86 -14.44 -12.31
N LEU A 75 -0.71 -13.78 -13.45
CA LEU A 75 -1.02 -14.30 -14.77
C LEU A 75 0.22 -14.60 -15.62
N GLY A 76 1.35 -14.02 -15.27
CA GLY A 76 2.63 -14.26 -15.95
C GLY A 76 2.77 -13.58 -17.32
N PRO A 77 3.65 -14.12 -18.19
CA PRO A 77 4.06 -13.46 -19.44
C PRO A 77 2.91 -13.09 -20.36
N GLY A 78 1.85 -13.92 -20.43
CA GLY A 78 0.72 -13.64 -21.33
C GLY A 78 -0.05 -12.36 -21.00
N PHE A 79 -0.08 -11.92 -19.74
CA PHE A 79 -0.63 -10.60 -19.40
C PHE A 79 0.40 -9.49 -19.69
N LYS A 80 1.68 -9.73 -19.39
CA LYS A 80 2.77 -8.77 -19.66
C LYS A 80 2.80 -8.41 -21.16
N ASP A 81 2.75 -9.41 -22.05
CA ASP A 81 2.77 -9.20 -23.50
C ASP A 81 1.55 -8.40 -24.00
N PHE A 82 0.37 -8.65 -23.41
CA PHE A 82 -0.85 -7.92 -23.75
C PHE A 82 -0.84 -6.48 -23.25
N TRP A 83 -0.35 -6.26 -22.02
CA TRP A 83 -0.32 -4.94 -21.39
C TRP A 83 0.60 -3.99 -22.15
N GLY A 84 1.70 -4.52 -22.73
CA GLY A 84 2.70 -3.79 -23.51
C GLY A 84 3.80 -3.20 -22.64
N GLU A 85 4.77 -2.56 -23.32
CA GLU A 85 5.94 -1.94 -22.68
C GLU A 85 5.60 -0.67 -21.86
N ASP A 86 4.37 -0.15 -21.92
CA ASP A 86 3.89 0.87 -20.98
C ASP A 86 3.85 0.34 -19.52
N SER A 87 3.98 -0.98 -19.32
CA SER A 87 4.33 -1.58 -18.04
C SER A 87 5.84 -1.47 -17.72
N GLU A 88 6.65 -1.07 -18.65
CA GLU A 88 8.13 -1.06 -18.58
C GLU A 88 8.77 0.32 -18.41
N SER A 89 8.05 1.41 -18.31
CA SER A 89 8.59 2.48 -17.49
C SER A 89 8.36 2.08 -16.03
N LEU A 90 9.14 1.13 -15.55
CA LEU A 90 9.33 0.95 -14.12
C LEU A 90 9.59 2.35 -13.57
N SER A 91 8.75 2.82 -12.65
CA SER A 91 9.06 4.08 -11.98
C SER A 91 10.45 3.93 -11.34
N ASP A 92 11.14 5.01 -11.09
CA ASP A 92 12.43 4.95 -10.37
C ASP A 92 12.28 4.12 -9.08
N LYS A 93 11.11 4.14 -8.46
CA LYS A 93 10.77 3.34 -7.27
C LYS A 93 10.69 1.84 -7.56
N ASP A 94 10.11 1.44 -8.69
CA ASP A 94 10.05 0.02 -9.09
C ASP A 94 11.46 -0.54 -9.38
N LEU A 95 12.31 0.26 -10.02
CA LEU A 95 13.71 -0.10 -10.25
C LEU A 95 14.48 -0.22 -8.94
N GLU A 96 14.20 0.66 -8.00
CA GLU A 96 14.79 0.63 -6.66
C GLU A 96 14.35 -0.63 -5.89
N ILE A 97 13.05 -0.93 -5.88
CA ILE A 97 12.51 -2.17 -5.27
C ILE A 97 13.17 -3.39 -5.89
N GLN A 98 13.27 -3.45 -7.22
CA GLN A 98 13.90 -4.59 -7.89
C GLN A 98 15.39 -4.74 -7.50
N ARG A 99 16.12 -3.65 -7.41
CA ARG A 99 17.53 -3.67 -6.96
C ARG A 99 17.68 -4.25 -5.55
N TYR A 100 16.77 -3.88 -4.63
CA TYR A 100 16.79 -4.45 -3.28
C TYR A 100 16.37 -5.92 -3.27
N LYS A 101 15.41 -6.34 -4.09
CA LYS A 101 15.02 -7.76 -4.23
C LYS A 101 16.18 -8.62 -4.74
N ASP A 102 16.92 -8.13 -5.73
CA ASP A 102 18.07 -8.85 -6.28
C ASP A 102 19.19 -9.01 -5.23
N MET A 103 19.34 -8.04 -4.33
CA MET A 103 20.29 -8.06 -3.22
C MET A 103 19.80 -8.94 -2.05
N LEU A 104 18.52 -8.92 -1.74
CA LEU A 104 17.90 -9.53 -0.55
C LEU A 104 17.27 -10.90 -0.87
N THR A 105 18.07 -11.83 -1.39
CA THR A 105 17.60 -13.22 -1.56
C THR A 105 17.31 -13.85 -0.20
N GLU A 106 16.47 -14.89 -0.15
CA GLU A 106 16.16 -15.62 1.10
C GLU A 106 17.44 -16.12 1.79
N HIS A 107 18.44 -16.55 1.01
CA HIS A 107 19.74 -16.97 1.57
C HIS A 107 20.48 -15.81 2.23
N VAL A 108 20.46 -14.61 1.65
CA VAL A 108 21.11 -13.42 2.21
C VAL A 108 20.37 -12.94 3.46
N ILE A 109 19.05 -12.90 3.43
CA ILE A 109 18.22 -12.50 4.58
C ILE A 109 18.44 -13.45 5.76
N ALA A 110 18.55 -14.76 5.50
CA ALA A 110 18.80 -15.77 6.55
C ALA A 110 20.15 -15.61 7.26
N GLN A 111 21.09 -14.85 6.69
CA GLN A 111 22.39 -14.53 7.31
C GLN A 111 22.37 -13.20 8.09
N GLY A 112 21.22 -12.54 8.19
CA GLY A 112 21.09 -11.26 8.85
C GLY A 112 21.34 -11.35 10.36
N ASP A 113 22.05 -10.34 10.89
CA ASP A 113 22.23 -10.14 12.33
C ASP A 113 20.96 -9.50 12.90
N LEU A 114 20.16 -10.29 13.61
CA LEU A 114 18.89 -9.84 14.19
C LEU A 114 19.08 -8.76 15.25
N GLN A 115 20.18 -8.78 16.00
CA GLN A 115 20.46 -7.76 17.01
C GLN A 115 20.82 -6.42 16.37
N ASN A 116 21.64 -6.44 15.32
CA ASN A 116 21.90 -5.23 14.53
C ASN A 116 20.62 -4.74 13.84
N GLY A 117 19.81 -5.64 13.26
CA GLY A 117 18.52 -5.32 12.68
C GLY A 117 17.55 -4.65 13.66
N LYS A 118 17.50 -5.13 14.90
CA LYS A 118 16.74 -4.51 16.01
C LYS A 118 17.23 -3.08 16.28
N GLN A 119 18.55 -2.85 16.29
CA GLN A 119 19.12 -1.50 16.50
C GLN A 119 18.77 -0.57 15.32
N VAL A 120 18.85 -1.07 14.07
CA VAL A 120 18.45 -0.31 12.89
C VAL A 120 16.96 0.05 12.95
N TYR A 121 16.09 -0.90 13.30
CA TYR A 121 14.67 -0.64 13.52
C TYR A 121 14.46 0.45 14.59
N GLN A 122 15.14 0.36 15.71
CA GLN A 122 15.01 1.32 16.81
C GLN A 122 15.33 2.75 16.39
N ARG A 123 16.39 2.94 15.60
CA ARG A 123 16.81 4.29 15.18
C ARG A 123 16.05 4.83 13.96
N SER A 124 15.52 3.96 13.09
CA SER A 124 14.95 4.37 11.80
C SER A 124 13.42 4.25 11.73
N CYS A 125 12.81 3.35 12.50
CA CYS A 125 11.39 3.00 12.37
C CYS A 125 10.60 3.19 13.67
N ALA A 126 11.22 2.89 14.82
CA ALA A 126 10.54 2.81 16.11
C ALA A 126 10.00 4.16 16.62
N ALA A 127 10.46 5.29 16.08
CA ALA A 127 9.88 6.60 16.42
C ALA A 127 8.40 6.68 16.01
N CYS A 128 8.03 5.99 14.93
CA CYS A 128 6.68 6.04 14.36
C CYS A 128 5.92 4.73 14.52
N HIS A 129 6.60 3.58 14.44
CA HIS A 129 5.98 2.26 14.38
C HIS A 129 6.19 1.45 15.65
N THR A 130 5.14 0.74 16.08
CA THR A 130 5.25 -0.29 17.11
C THR A 130 5.52 -1.65 16.46
N LEU A 131 6.51 -2.39 17.00
CA LEU A 131 6.76 -3.80 16.68
C LEU A 131 6.98 -4.57 17.99
N TYR A 132 6.21 -5.62 18.21
CA TYR A 132 6.21 -6.41 19.45
C TYR A 132 6.00 -5.58 20.71
N GLY A 133 5.14 -4.57 20.65
CA GLY A 133 4.82 -3.69 21.77
C GLY A 133 5.89 -2.61 22.06
N TYR A 134 6.94 -2.49 21.25
CA TYR A 134 7.98 -1.47 21.37
C TYR A 134 7.93 -0.49 20.21
N GLY A 135 7.84 0.81 20.49
CA GLY A 135 7.89 1.90 19.51
C GLY A 135 6.73 2.87 19.61
N GLY A 136 6.65 3.79 18.63
CA GLY A 136 5.64 4.82 18.53
C GLY A 136 4.32 4.35 17.89
N ILE A 137 3.33 5.25 17.92
CA ILE A 137 1.97 5.02 17.42
C ILE A 137 1.56 6.01 16.31
N ILE A 138 2.54 6.66 15.69
CA ILE A 138 2.31 7.61 14.59
C ILE A 138 1.96 6.86 13.31
N GLY A 139 2.72 5.80 13.01
CA GLY A 139 2.48 4.88 11.93
C GLY A 139 1.73 3.61 12.38
N PRO A 140 1.34 2.73 11.45
CA PRO A 140 0.68 1.48 11.78
C PRO A 140 1.55 0.57 12.65
N GLU A 141 0.89 -0.24 13.48
CA GLU A 141 1.49 -1.32 14.24
C GLU A 141 1.94 -2.43 13.28
N LEU A 142 3.18 -2.89 13.40
CA LEU A 142 3.78 -3.80 12.42
C LEU A 142 3.70 -5.28 12.80
N THR A 143 3.44 -5.64 14.06
CA THR A 143 3.46 -7.03 14.52
C THR A 143 2.52 -7.93 13.72
N GLY A 144 1.32 -7.43 13.40
CA GLY A 144 0.30 -8.14 12.62
C GLY A 144 0.34 -7.91 11.11
N SER A 145 1.28 -7.10 10.60
CA SER A 145 1.38 -6.79 9.17
C SER A 145 2.01 -7.95 8.37
N ASN A 146 1.91 -7.90 7.03
CA ASN A 146 2.43 -8.95 6.13
C ASN A 146 3.97 -8.93 6.00
N ARG A 147 4.68 -8.95 7.13
CA ARG A 147 6.15 -8.85 7.20
C ARG A 147 6.91 -10.09 6.70
N ALA A 148 6.22 -11.20 6.44
CA ALA A 148 6.82 -12.37 5.79
C ALA A 148 7.11 -12.11 4.31
N ASP A 149 6.37 -11.21 3.69
CA ASP A 149 6.44 -10.86 2.27
C ASP A 149 7.43 -9.71 2.05
N LEU A 150 8.54 -10.01 1.35
CA LEU A 150 9.57 -9.02 1.04
C LEU A 150 9.05 -7.91 0.12
N ASP A 151 8.18 -8.25 -0.83
CA ASP A 151 7.60 -7.27 -1.76
C ASP A 151 6.74 -6.26 -1.01
N TYR A 152 5.94 -6.73 -0.06
CA TYR A 152 5.16 -5.87 0.82
C TYR A 152 6.05 -4.93 1.65
N ILE A 153 7.12 -5.44 2.26
CA ILE A 153 8.04 -4.62 3.06
C ILE A 153 8.69 -3.54 2.18
N LEU A 154 9.28 -3.94 1.06
CA LEU A 154 10.01 -3.02 0.18
C LEU A 154 9.09 -1.97 -0.44
N LEU A 155 7.88 -2.35 -0.88
CA LEU A 155 6.91 -1.40 -1.41
C LEU A 155 6.60 -0.30 -0.38
N ASN A 156 6.26 -0.68 0.84
CA ASN A 156 5.88 0.28 1.88
C ASN A 156 7.05 1.17 2.33
N ILE A 157 8.30 0.68 2.31
CA ILE A 157 9.45 1.48 2.72
C ILE A 157 9.93 2.41 1.60
N ILE A 158 9.96 1.93 0.36
CA ILE A 158 10.53 2.66 -0.79
C ILE A 158 9.51 3.60 -1.42
N ASN A 159 8.24 3.17 -1.49
CA ASN A 159 7.15 3.97 -2.06
C ASN A 159 5.98 4.13 -1.06
N PRO A 160 6.20 4.83 0.07
CA PRO A 160 5.20 4.97 1.13
C PRO A 160 3.97 5.78 0.72
N ASN A 161 3.99 6.41 -0.45
CA ASN A 161 2.87 7.16 -1.00
C ASN A 161 1.97 6.33 -1.93
N GLU A 162 2.38 5.09 -2.30
CA GLU A 162 1.63 4.24 -3.24
C GLU A 162 0.30 3.76 -2.64
N ASP A 163 0.32 3.36 -1.37
CA ASP A 163 -0.88 2.87 -0.67
C ASP A 163 -0.84 3.32 0.80
N ILE A 164 -1.48 4.45 1.06
CA ILE A 164 -1.57 5.00 2.41
C ILE A 164 -2.84 4.45 3.08
N GLY A 165 -2.65 3.59 4.07
CA GLY A 165 -3.74 2.98 4.83
C GLY A 165 -4.72 4.00 5.41
N GLU A 166 -5.98 3.61 5.53
CA GLU A 166 -7.02 4.45 6.12
C GLU A 166 -6.60 4.92 7.53
N GLY A 167 -6.79 6.21 7.81
CA GLY A 167 -6.40 6.84 9.07
C GLY A 167 -4.92 7.28 9.16
N TYR A 168 -4.08 6.97 8.17
CA TYR A 168 -2.67 7.42 8.12
C TYR A 168 -2.41 8.51 7.07
N GLN A 169 -3.45 8.93 6.37
CA GLN A 169 -3.41 10.03 5.41
C GLN A 169 -3.27 11.37 6.15
N ILE A 170 -2.44 12.27 5.63
CA ILE A 170 -2.30 13.60 6.18
C ILE A 170 -3.51 14.46 5.81
N VAL A 171 -4.07 15.12 6.81
CA VAL A 171 -5.12 16.11 6.63
C VAL A 171 -4.61 17.46 7.14
N ASN A 172 -4.77 18.51 6.32
CA ASN A 172 -4.51 19.88 6.70
C ASN A 172 -5.82 20.55 7.10
N ILE A 173 -5.89 21.09 8.32
CA ILE A 173 -7.05 21.79 8.86
C ILE A 173 -6.65 23.22 9.18
N ASN A 174 -7.32 24.20 8.57
CA ASN A 174 -7.19 25.63 8.92
C ASN A 174 -8.39 26.05 9.79
N THR A 175 -8.11 26.81 10.84
CA THR A 175 -9.10 27.23 11.81
C THR A 175 -9.34 28.75 11.79
N GLN A 176 -10.51 29.19 12.30
CA GLN A 176 -10.85 30.59 12.45
C GLN A 176 -9.88 31.38 13.37
N SER A 177 -9.29 30.67 14.34
CA SER A 177 -8.23 31.20 15.19
C SER A 177 -6.89 31.45 14.46
N GLY A 178 -6.81 31.18 13.15
CA GLY A 178 -5.60 31.29 12.33
C GLY A 178 -4.56 30.21 12.53
N ARG A 179 -4.91 29.13 13.23
CA ARG A 179 -4.03 27.97 13.40
C ARG A 179 -4.20 27.00 12.25
N MET A 180 -3.09 26.39 11.84
CA MET A 180 -3.07 25.27 10.88
C MET A 180 -2.60 24.01 11.61
N TYR A 181 -3.35 22.94 11.43
CA TYR A 181 -3.02 21.61 11.93
C TYR A 181 -2.76 20.69 10.75
N SER A 182 -1.68 19.92 10.79
CA SER A 182 -1.30 18.96 9.75
C SER A 182 -0.94 17.64 10.40
N GLY A 183 -1.71 16.59 10.13
CA GLY A 183 -1.52 15.27 10.73
C GLY A 183 -2.60 14.29 10.28
N ASN A 184 -2.65 13.14 10.90
CA ASN A 184 -3.68 12.15 10.61
C ASN A 184 -4.87 12.26 11.58
N ILE A 185 -6.07 12.00 11.06
CA ILE A 185 -7.29 11.99 11.88
C ILE A 185 -7.29 10.72 12.72
N LYS A 186 -7.33 10.88 14.05
CA LYS A 186 -7.45 9.77 15.00
C LYS A 186 -8.89 9.39 15.29
N SER A 187 -9.74 10.40 15.44
CA SER A 187 -11.18 10.22 15.61
C SER A 187 -11.94 11.48 15.20
N GLU A 188 -13.19 11.30 14.85
CA GLU A 188 -14.08 12.38 14.47
C GLU A 188 -15.51 12.05 14.94
N ASP A 189 -16.18 13.03 15.53
CA ASP A 189 -17.59 12.97 15.90
C ASP A 189 -18.34 14.19 15.31
N GLU A 190 -19.60 14.40 15.70
CA GLU A 190 -20.42 15.48 15.16
C GLU A 190 -19.89 16.88 15.53
N GLN A 191 -19.13 17.01 16.61
CA GLN A 191 -18.73 18.29 17.20
C GLN A 191 -17.25 18.62 17.01
N ARG A 192 -16.39 17.59 16.89
CA ARG A 192 -14.94 17.76 16.90
C ARG A 192 -14.20 16.77 16.04
N VAL A 193 -12.99 17.16 15.66
CA VAL A 193 -11.98 16.31 15.02
C VAL A 193 -10.80 16.20 15.99
N VAL A 194 -10.30 14.99 16.20
CA VAL A 194 -9.03 14.75 16.92
C VAL A 194 -7.97 14.44 15.89
N ILE A 195 -7.00 15.32 15.76
CA ILE A 195 -5.85 15.16 14.86
C ILE A 195 -4.62 14.77 15.65
N ASN A 196 -3.89 13.79 15.17
CA ASN A 196 -2.59 13.39 15.70
C ASN A 196 -1.49 14.06 14.87
N MET A 197 -0.68 14.90 15.50
CA MET A 197 0.48 15.56 14.91
C MET A 197 1.74 15.07 15.64
N PHE A 198 2.51 14.20 14.98
CA PHE A 198 3.76 13.65 15.54
C PHE A 198 3.63 13.04 16.95
N GLY A 199 2.53 12.30 17.19
CA GLY A 199 2.27 11.65 18.48
C GLY A 199 1.56 12.52 19.51
N GLN A 200 1.27 13.80 19.20
CA GLN A 200 0.46 14.68 20.03
C GLN A 200 -0.94 14.83 19.45
N GLU A 201 -1.95 14.72 20.32
CA GLU A 201 -3.35 14.85 19.92
C GLU A 201 -3.85 16.27 20.15
N PHE A 202 -4.51 16.81 19.13
CA PHE A 202 -5.19 18.11 19.20
C PHE A 202 -6.67 17.91 18.91
N ILE A 203 -7.50 18.50 19.77
CA ILE A 203 -8.96 18.50 19.61
C ILE A 203 -9.36 19.80 18.93
N ILE A 204 -9.98 19.72 17.77
CA ILE A 204 -10.41 20.86 16.96
C ILE A 204 -11.93 20.84 16.88
N PRO A 205 -12.64 21.84 17.44
CA PRO A 205 -14.08 21.97 17.24
C PRO A 205 -14.41 22.15 15.76
N LYS A 206 -15.39 21.41 15.24
CA LYS A 206 -15.80 21.52 13.82
C LYS A 206 -16.28 22.94 13.48
N SER A 207 -16.85 23.65 14.45
CA SER A 207 -17.25 25.05 14.30
C SER A 207 -16.07 26.01 14.09
N ASP A 208 -14.84 25.63 14.45
CA ASP A 208 -13.63 26.43 14.25
C ASP A 208 -12.95 26.16 12.90
N ILE A 209 -13.36 25.10 12.18
CA ILE A 209 -12.73 24.69 10.93
C ILE A 209 -13.20 25.57 9.77
N ILE A 210 -12.26 26.26 9.10
CA ILE A 210 -12.51 27.02 7.87
C ILE A 210 -12.35 26.14 6.64
N SER A 211 -11.27 25.34 6.61
CA SER A 211 -10.98 24.44 5.49
C SER A 211 -10.31 23.16 5.98
N ARG A 212 -10.56 22.08 5.25
CA ARG A 212 -9.96 20.77 5.45
C ARG A 212 -9.58 20.19 4.10
N ASN A 213 -8.31 19.84 3.93
CA ASN A 213 -7.78 19.23 2.72
C ASN A 213 -7.00 17.98 3.07
N GLN A 214 -7.33 16.86 2.45
CA GLN A 214 -6.54 15.65 2.53
C GLN A 214 -5.37 15.73 1.54
N VAL A 215 -4.20 15.26 1.95
CA VAL A 215 -2.98 15.25 1.15
C VAL A 215 -2.65 13.81 0.79
N GLU A 216 -2.33 13.58 -0.47
CA GLU A 216 -1.92 12.26 -0.97
C GLU A 216 -0.42 12.02 -0.71
N THR A 217 0.01 12.30 0.52
CA THR A 217 1.40 12.13 0.96
C THR A 217 1.41 11.44 2.31
N SER A 218 2.24 10.43 2.43
CA SER A 218 2.47 9.69 3.67
C SER A 218 3.28 10.52 4.67
N MET A 219 3.05 10.30 5.96
CA MET A 219 3.96 10.78 7.01
C MET A 219 5.27 9.98 7.05
N MET A 220 5.30 8.78 6.47
CA MET A 220 6.51 7.99 6.33
C MET A 220 7.40 8.60 5.24
N PRO A 221 8.63 9.04 5.56
CA PRO A 221 9.52 9.65 4.57
C PRO A 221 10.04 8.61 3.57
N GLU A 222 10.29 9.06 2.35
CA GLU A 222 11.02 8.29 1.35
C GLU A 222 12.53 8.24 1.66
N GLY A 223 13.26 7.31 1.04
CA GLY A 223 14.72 7.23 1.14
C GLY A 223 15.23 6.70 2.48
N LEU A 224 14.40 6.02 3.27
CA LEU A 224 14.81 5.46 4.57
C LEU A 224 15.96 4.46 4.48
N LEU A 225 16.07 3.74 3.37
CA LEU A 225 17.13 2.75 3.14
C LEU A 225 18.42 3.38 2.60
N ASP A 226 18.38 4.61 2.06
CA ASP A 226 19.53 5.23 1.38
C ASP A 226 20.70 5.52 2.33
N ASN A 227 20.40 5.75 3.60
CA ASN A 227 21.41 6.02 4.63
C ASN A 227 21.89 4.77 5.36
N LEU A 228 21.44 3.59 4.92
CA LEU A 228 21.84 2.31 5.50
C LEU A 228 22.86 1.61 4.60
N THR A 229 23.82 0.93 5.24
CA THR A 229 24.71 0.02 4.52
C THR A 229 23.93 -1.22 4.05
N LYS A 230 24.47 -1.95 3.08
CA LYS A 230 23.85 -3.20 2.58
C LYS A 230 23.62 -4.22 3.70
N ASP A 231 24.58 -4.32 4.65
CA ASP A 231 24.45 -5.22 5.80
C ASP A 231 23.33 -4.75 6.74
N GLU A 232 23.23 -3.45 7.01
CA GLU A 232 22.15 -2.89 7.83
C GLU A 232 20.77 -3.08 7.19
N VAL A 233 20.66 -2.94 5.87
CA VAL A 233 19.41 -3.23 5.15
C VAL A 233 19.05 -4.71 5.28
N ARG A 234 20.00 -5.63 5.03
CA ARG A 234 19.81 -7.07 5.23
C ARG A 234 19.32 -7.39 6.64
N ASP A 235 20.01 -6.87 7.64
CA ASP A 235 19.77 -7.14 9.05
C ASP A 235 18.40 -6.57 9.49
N LEU A 236 18.05 -5.36 9.01
CA LEU A 236 16.73 -4.76 9.22
C LEU A 236 15.62 -5.63 8.64
N ILE A 237 15.75 -6.08 7.40
CA ILE A 237 14.76 -6.94 6.75
C ILE A 237 14.63 -8.28 7.47
N ALA A 238 15.76 -8.87 7.87
CA ALA A 238 15.76 -10.10 8.66
C ALA A 238 15.02 -9.91 10.00
N TYR A 239 15.27 -8.81 10.71
CA TYR A 239 14.58 -8.48 11.96
C TYR A 239 13.09 -8.21 11.75
N LEU A 240 12.73 -7.42 10.75
CA LEU A 240 11.31 -7.15 10.44
C LEU A 240 10.53 -8.43 10.13
N ARG A 241 11.15 -9.45 9.55
CA ARG A 241 10.52 -10.73 9.19
C ARG A 241 10.49 -11.75 10.34
N THR A 242 11.00 -11.42 11.54
CA THR A 242 10.88 -12.32 12.69
C THR A 242 9.41 -12.54 13.06
N GLU A 243 9.07 -13.74 13.52
CA GLU A 243 7.71 -14.08 13.96
C GLU A 243 7.43 -13.69 15.41
N LYS A 244 8.47 -13.46 16.19
CA LYS A 244 8.39 -13.14 17.62
C LYS A 244 9.56 -12.23 18.04
N PRO A 245 9.43 -11.52 19.17
CA PRO A 245 10.49 -10.67 19.68
C PRO A 245 11.78 -11.46 19.89
N ILE A 246 12.89 -10.78 19.70
CA ILE A 246 14.23 -11.27 20.08
C ILE A 246 14.67 -10.58 21.36
N ASP A 247 15.43 -11.28 22.15
CA ASP A 247 15.97 -10.81 23.45
C ASP A 247 16.92 -9.60 23.30
#